data_0a98a11ec9541571bd76a906471ccb6f
#
_entry.id   0a98a11ec9541571bd76a906471ccb6f
#
_cell.length_a   1.000
_cell.length_b   1.000
_cell.length_c   1.000
_cell.angle_alpha   90.00
_cell.angle_beta   90.00
_cell.angle_gamma   90.00
#
_symmetry.space_group_name_H-M   'P 1'
#
loop_
_entity.id
_entity.type
_entity.pdbx_description
1 polymer ?
#
loop_
_entity_poly.entity_id
_entity_poly.type
_entity_poly.pdbx_seq_one_letter_code
_entity_poly.pdbx_strand_id
1 'polypeptide(L)'
;MKNITVIDYGMSNLHSVIKSFQKVSNKKYKVCVATTNEDLEKASMIVLPGQGAAKSCMQKLTNNFPRLHEHILNKPFFGICLGFQILFEKSYEDNGVDCLSIIRGSVNDFSKKISQDLKVPHMGWNKVEQKKDHTIWSNIPRTSFF
;
A
#
# COMPACT_ATOMS: atom_id res chain seq x y z
N MET A 1 -7.21 -11.63 -20.37
CA MET A 1 -7.80 -10.52 -19.58
C MET A 1 -6.75 -10.06 -18.56
N LYS A 2 -6.53 -8.76 -18.39
CA LYS A 2 -5.53 -8.25 -17.41
C LYS A 2 -6.01 -8.50 -15.97
N ASN A 3 -5.06 -8.79 -15.07
CA ASN A 3 -5.35 -9.10 -13.67
C ASN A 3 -4.90 -7.96 -12.75
N ILE A 4 -5.76 -7.55 -11.82
CA ILE A 4 -5.38 -6.80 -10.63
C ILE A 4 -5.21 -7.84 -9.52
N THR A 5 -4.02 -7.97 -8.98
CA THR A 5 -3.70 -9.00 -7.99
C THR A 5 -3.44 -8.35 -6.64
N VAL A 6 -4.27 -8.67 -5.66
CA VAL A 6 -4.19 -8.15 -4.29
C VAL A 6 -3.41 -9.15 -3.45
N ILE A 7 -2.34 -8.69 -2.80
CA ILE A 7 -1.50 -9.53 -1.95
C ILE A 7 -2.23 -9.81 -0.63
N ASP A 8 -2.32 -11.09 -0.30
CA ASP A 8 -2.76 -11.57 1.01
C ASP A 8 -1.57 -12.15 1.79
N TYR A 9 -1.12 -11.39 2.76
CA TYR A 9 -0.08 -11.83 3.72
C TYR A 9 -0.66 -12.00 5.15
N GLY A 10 -2.00 -12.05 5.26
CA GLY A 10 -2.72 -12.34 6.51
C GLY A 10 -2.81 -11.18 7.50
N MET A 11 -2.67 -9.91 7.05
CA MET A 11 -2.71 -8.72 7.91
C MET A 11 -3.45 -7.53 7.27
N SER A 12 -4.48 -7.77 6.47
CA SER A 12 -5.19 -6.67 5.82
C SER A 12 -6.70 -6.89 5.75
N ASN A 13 -7.43 -5.79 5.58
CA ASN A 13 -8.86 -5.87 5.27
C ASN A 13 -9.05 -6.22 3.77
N LEU A 14 -8.64 -7.44 3.43
CA LEU A 14 -8.59 -7.94 2.07
C LEU A 14 -9.94 -7.87 1.37
N HIS A 15 -11.02 -8.22 2.08
CA HIS A 15 -12.37 -8.25 1.50
C HIS A 15 -12.81 -6.87 0.97
N SER A 16 -12.63 -5.83 1.76
CA SER A 16 -12.99 -4.46 1.38
C SER A 16 -12.19 -3.98 0.18
N VAL A 17 -10.88 -4.28 0.15
CA VAL A 17 -10.00 -3.91 -0.96
C VAL A 17 -10.43 -4.63 -2.24
N ILE A 18 -10.64 -5.94 -2.19
CA ILE A 18 -11.10 -6.73 -3.34
C ILE A 18 -12.42 -6.18 -3.90
N LYS A 19 -13.42 -5.96 -3.03
CA LYS A 19 -14.73 -5.41 -3.44
C LYS A 19 -14.61 -4.04 -4.08
N SER A 20 -13.77 -3.17 -3.55
CA SER A 20 -13.52 -1.85 -4.14
C SER A 20 -12.95 -1.96 -5.55
N PHE A 21 -11.92 -2.78 -5.75
CA PHE A 21 -11.34 -2.99 -7.09
C PHE A 21 -12.32 -3.69 -8.05
N GLN A 22 -13.10 -4.66 -7.58
CA GLN A 22 -14.14 -5.29 -8.39
C GLN A 22 -15.18 -4.28 -8.88
N LYS A 23 -15.60 -3.35 -8.00
CA LYS A 23 -16.58 -2.31 -8.33
C LYS A 23 -16.04 -1.34 -9.39
N VAL A 24 -14.81 -0.84 -9.24
CA VAL A 24 -14.24 0.17 -10.16
C VAL A 24 -13.70 -0.43 -11.46
N SER A 25 -13.34 -1.69 -11.47
CA SER A 25 -12.78 -2.35 -12.66
C SER A 25 -13.78 -2.53 -13.80
N ASN A 26 -15.09 -2.39 -13.53
CA ASN A 26 -16.16 -2.52 -14.52
C ASN A 26 -16.02 -3.78 -15.42
N LYS A 27 -15.61 -4.90 -14.85
CA LYS A 27 -15.34 -6.18 -15.55
C LYS A 27 -14.21 -6.14 -16.59
N LYS A 28 -13.49 -5.01 -16.73
CA LYS A 28 -12.32 -4.91 -17.63
C LYS A 28 -11.10 -5.66 -17.11
N TYR A 29 -11.01 -5.82 -15.79
CA TYR A 29 -9.92 -6.52 -15.10
C TYR A 29 -10.50 -7.62 -14.22
N LYS A 30 -9.79 -8.74 -14.16
CA LYS A 30 -10.06 -9.78 -13.16
C LYS A 30 -9.33 -9.40 -11.88
N VAL A 31 -10.04 -9.36 -10.75
CA VAL A 31 -9.41 -9.18 -9.42
C VAL A 31 -9.09 -10.54 -8.83
N CYS A 32 -7.80 -10.77 -8.56
CA CYS A 32 -7.27 -12.01 -8.01
C CYS A 32 -6.60 -11.76 -6.65
N VAL A 33 -6.38 -12.82 -5.89
CA VAL A 33 -5.61 -12.79 -4.65
C VAL A 33 -4.30 -13.51 -4.89
N ALA A 34 -3.20 -12.98 -4.36
CA ALA A 34 -1.91 -13.65 -4.33
C ALA A 34 -1.58 -14.09 -2.91
N THR A 35 -1.23 -15.35 -2.75
CA THR A 35 -0.69 -15.93 -1.52
C THR A 35 0.73 -16.45 -1.71
N THR A 36 1.21 -16.50 -2.96
CA THR A 36 2.55 -16.97 -3.35
C THR A 36 3.19 -16.04 -4.38
N ASN A 37 4.50 -16.20 -4.61
CA ASN A 37 5.20 -15.49 -5.70
C ASN A 37 4.66 -15.83 -7.09
N GLU A 38 4.29 -17.08 -7.33
CA GLU A 38 3.77 -17.56 -8.62
C GLU A 38 2.45 -16.85 -8.98
N ASP A 39 1.67 -16.46 -7.99
CA ASP A 39 0.47 -15.65 -8.22
C ASP A 39 0.83 -14.25 -8.70
N LEU A 40 1.93 -13.68 -8.17
CA LEU A 40 2.43 -12.37 -8.58
C LEU A 40 3.01 -12.39 -10.00
N GLU A 41 3.57 -13.49 -10.46
CA GLU A 41 4.07 -13.63 -11.83
C GLU A 41 2.96 -13.40 -12.87
N LYS A 42 1.75 -13.86 -12.58
CA LYS A 42 0.57 -13.71 -13.44
C LYS A 42 -0.10 -12.34 -13.33
N ALA A 43 0.31 -11.51 -12.39
CA ALA A 43 -0.29 -10.20 -12.17
C ALA A 43 0.05 -9.21 -13.28
N SER A 44 -0.95 -8.44 -13.73
CA SER A 44 -0.74 -7.27 -14.60
C SER A 44 -0.55 -5.99 -13.79
N MET A 45 -1.10 -5.95 -12.58
CA MET A 45 -0.96 -4.90 -11.58
C MET A 45 -1.01 -5.55 -10.20
N ILE A 46 -0.22 -5.05 -9.28
CA ILE A 46 -0.14 -5.53 -7.90
C ILE A 46 -0.70 -4.48 -6.96
N VAL A 47 -1.52 -4.93 -6.02
CA VAL A 47 -2.04 -4.11 -4.93
C VAL A 47 -1.58 -4.71 -3.62
N LEU A 48 -0.95 -3.89 -2.79
CA LEU A 48 -0.54 -4.26 -1.44
C LEU A 48 -1.34 -3.46 -0.41
N PRO A 49 -2.40 -4.02 0.14
CA PRO A 49 -3.07 -3.45 1.29
C PRO A 49 -2.24 -3.71 2.55
N GLY A 50 -2.38 -2.88 3.57
CA GLY A 50 -1.69 -3.13 4.84
C GLY A 50 -2.31 -2.38 5.99
N GLN A 51 -2.24 -3.00 7.16
CA GLN A 51 -2.59 -2.40 8.46
C GLN A 51 -1.72 -3.02 9.55
N GLY A 52 -1.64 -2.33 10.69
CA GLY A 52 -0.81 -2.77 11.82
C GLY A 52 0.64 -2.34 11.70
N ALA A 53 1.56 -3.11 12.28
CA ALA A 53 2.96 -2.75 12.45
C ALA A 53 3.83 -3.12 11.23
N ALA A 54 4.72 -2.22 10.83
CA ALA A 54 5.64 -2.41 9.71
C ALA A 54 6.53 -3.66 9.87
N LYS A 55 7.00 -3.94 11.09
CA LYS A 55 7.84 -5.09 11.38
C LYS A 55 7.16 -6.42 11.06
N SER A 56 5.95 -6.61 11.55
CA SER A 56 5.18 -7.83 11.27
C SER A 56 4.82 -7.97 9.79
N CYS A 57 4.52 -6.85 9.13
CA CYS A 57 4.26 -6.80 7.70
C CYS A 57 5.48 -7.27 6.90
N MET A 58 6.66 -6.68 7.17
CA MET A 58 7.90 -7.04 6.48
C MET A 58 8.27 -8.50 6.67
N GLN A 59 8.17 -9.03 7.89
CA GLN A 59 8.44 -10.45 8.17
C GLN A 59 7.57 -11.38 7.32
N LYS A 60 6.26 -11.13 7.29
CA LYS A 60 5.33 -11.97 6.52
C LYS A 60 5.55 -11.83 5.01
N LEU A 61 5.81 -10.62 4.53
CA LEU A 61 6.08 -10.39 3.10
C LEU A 61 7.38 -11.07 2.66
N THR A 62 8.44 -10.96 3.45
CA THR A 62 9.72 -11.63 3.14
C THR A 62 9.57 -13.15 3.09
N ASN A 63 8.80 -13.72 4.02
CA ASN A 63 8.60 -15.17 4.08
C ASN A 63 7.72 -15.68 2.92
N ASN A 64 6.63 -14.99 2.62
CA ASN A 64 5.63 -15.47 1.65
C ASN A 64 5.91 -15.01 0.22
N PHE A 65 6.60 -13.87 0.06
CA PHE A 65 6.85 -13.22 -1.22
C PHE A 65 8.32 -12.76 -1.35
N PRO A 66 9.30 -13.68 -1.31
CA PRO A 66 10.73 -13.32 -1.31
C PRO A 66 11.18 -12.54 -2.57
N ARG A 67 10.43 -12.61 -3.67
CA ARG A 67 10.69 -11.85 -4.90
C ARG A 67 9.80 -10.62 -5.09
N LEU A 68 9.13 -10.17 -4.02
CA LEU A 68 8.20 -9.02 -4.09
C LEU A 68 8.87 -7.77 -4.65
N HIS A 69 10.10 -7.48 -4.24
CA HIS A 69 10.87 -6.33 -4.72
C HIS A 69 11.01 -6.33 -6.26
N GLU A 70 11.35 -7.47 -6.87
CA GLU A 70 11.46 -7.60 -8.33
C GLU A 70 10.11 -7.33 -9.01
N HIS A 71 9.03 -7.85 -8.45
CA HIS A 71 7.69 -7.65 -9.00
C HIS A 71 7.24 -6.18 -8.94
N ILE A 72 7.56 -5.47 -7.86
CA ILE A 72 7.25 -4.04 -7.71
C ILE A 72 7.97 -3.20 -8.75
N LEU A 73 9.24 -3.49 -9.01
CA LEU A 73 10.04 -2.74 -9.98
C LEU A 73 9.58 -2.96 -11.43
N ASN A 74 8.98 -4.10 -11.73
CA ASN A 74 8.64 -4.49 -13.10
C ASN A 74 7.14 -4.39 -13.44
N LYS A 75 6.29 -4.09 -12.47
CA LYS A 75 4.82 -4.05 -12.66
C LYS A 75 4.22 -2.81 -12.02
N PRO A 76 3.10 -2.28 -12.57
CA PRO A 76 2.32 -1.27 -11.88
C PRO A 76 1.95 -1.75 -10.47
N PHE A 77 2.26 -0.91 -9.48
CA PHE A 77 2.07 -1.24 -8.08
C PHE A 77 1.26 -0.15 -7.35
N PHE A 78 0.37 -0.56 -6.46
CA PHE A 78 -0.43 0.32 -5.65
C PHE A 78 -0.41 -0.09 -4.18
N GLY A 79 0.28 0.68 -3.35
CA GLY A 79 0.35 0.48 -1.89
C GLY A 79 -0.76 1.27 -1.18
N ILE A 80 -1.45 0.63 -0.26
CA ILE A 80 -2.52 1.24 0.54
C ILE A 80 -2.09 1.29 2.00
N CYS A 81 -2.06 2.48 2.61
CA CYS A 81 -1.69 2.72 3.99
C CYS A 81 -0.31 2.11 4.32
N LEU A 82 -0.22 1.10 5.18
CA LEU A 82 1.02 0.42 5.49
C LEU A 82 1.71 -0.17 4.23
N GLY A 83 0.94 -0.66 3.26
CA GLY A 83 1.48 -1.12 1.98
C GLY A 83 2.18 -0.03 1.16
N PHE A 84 1.85 1.25 1.36
CA PHE A 84 2.60 2.39 0.84
C PHE A 84 3.80 2.73 1.71
N GLN A 85 3.63 2.71 3.03
CA GLN A 85 4.70 3.07 3.98
C GLN A 85 5.93 2.17 3.85
N ILE A 86 5.74 0.87 3.66
CA ILE A 86 6.86 -0.08 3.52
C ILE A 86 7.62 0.02 2.19
N LEU A 87 7.20 0.88 1.25
CA LEU A 87 7.99 1.18 0.05
C LEU A 87 9.24 2.03 0.35
N PHE A 88 9.25 2.75 1.47
CA PHE A 88 10.39 3.56 1.89
C PHE A 88 11.56 2.68 2.38
N GLU A 89 12.69 3.31 2.71
CA GLU A 89 13.89 2.60 3.18
C GLU A 89 13.70 2.07 4.60
N LYS A 90 13.03 2.85 5.45
CA LYS A 90 12.90 2.54 6.88
C LYS A 90 11.61 3.07 7.47
N SER A 91 11.01 2.31 8.38
CA SER A 91 10.00 2.81 9.31
C SER A 91 10.59 2.92 10.71
N TYR A 92 10.35 4.06 11.38
CA TYR A 92 10.76 4.28 12.77
C TYR A 92 9.68 3.92 13.79
N GLU A 93 8.62 3.27 13.37
CA GLU A 93 7.68 2.60 14.25
C GLU A 93 8.34 1.36 14.88
N ASP A 94 7.89 0.93 16.05
CA ASP A 94 8.31 -0.29 16.74
C ASP A 94 9.85 -0.47 16.84
N ASN A 95 10.57 0.58 17.27
CA ASN A 95 12.04 0.61 17.37
C ASN A 95 12.79 0.57 16.02
N GLY A 96 12.09 0.73 14.94
CA GLY A 96 12.65 0.78 13.60
C GLY A 96 12.72 -0.58 12.89
N VAL A 97 12.36 -0.56 11.63
CA VAL A 97 12.45 -1.72 10.74
C VAL A 97 12.88 -1.26 9.35
N ASP A 98 13.79 -2.01 8.73
CA ASP A 98 14.15 -1.80 7.33
C ASP A 98 13.01 -2.30 6.45
N CYS A 99 12.66 -1.49 5.46
CA CYS A 99 11.53 -1.73 4.56
C CYS A 99 12.02 -2.09 3.15
N LEU A 100 11.18 -1.95 2.14
CA LEU A 100 11.48 -2.43 0.78
C LEU A 100 12.49 -1.55 0.01
N SER A 101 12.80 -0.34 0.46
CA SER A 101 13.76 0.57 -0.17
C SER A 101 13.50 0.88 -1.65
N ILE A 102 12.24 0.91 -2.06
CA ILE A 102 11.80 1.30 -3.40
C ILE A 102 11.80 2.81 -3.56
N ILE A 103 11.43 3.53 -2.50
CA ILE A 103 11.35 4.98 -2.43
C ILE A 103 12.34 5.47 -1.37
N ARG A 104 13.18 6.44 -1.70
CA ARG A 104 14.09 7.05 -0.73
C ARG A 104 13.33 7.79 0.36
N GLY A 105 13.81 7.67 1.59
CA GLY A 105 13.26 8.33 2.76
C GLY A 105 12.78 7.37 3.83
N SER A 106 12.09 7.90 4.82
CA SER A 106 11.65 7.13 5.98
C SER A 106 10.25 7.51 6.46
N VAL A 107 9.59 6.56 7.07
CA VAL A 107 8.34 6.75 7.81
C VAL A 107 8.69 7.07 9.26
N ASN A 108 8.23 8.23 9.74
CA ASN A 108 8.55 8.71 11.08
C ASN A 108 7.30 8.71 11.95
N ASP A 109 7.48 8.44 13.23
CA ASP A 109 6.45 8.53 14.24
C ASP A 109 6.06 10.01 14.46
N PHE A 110 4.78 10.31 14.37
CA PHE A 110 4.26 11.66 14.61
C PHE A 110 4.42 12.10 16.06
N SER A 111 4.31 11.19 17.03
CA SER A 111 4.40 11.53 18.45
C SER A 111 5.68 12.27 18.83
N LYS A 112 6.75 12.09 18.04
CA LYS A 112 8.05 12.74 18.24
C LYS A 112 8.18 14.13 17.61
N LYS A 113 7.20 14.55 16.78
CA LYS A 113 7.32 15.76 15.95
C LYS A 113 6.16 16.75 16.07
N ILE A 114 5.06 16.36 16.70
CA ILE A 114 3.87 17.21 16.83
C ILE A 114 3.65 17.58 18.29
N SER A 115 2.90 18.68 18.53
CA SER A 115 2.55 19.12 19.86
C SER A 115 1.73 18.03 20.59
N GLN A 116 1.87 17.96 21.91
CA GLN A 116 1.19 16.96 22.75
C GLN A 116 -0.35 17.02 22.67
N ASP A 117 -0.91 18.10 22.14
CA ASP A 117 -2.35 18.31 22.00
C ASP A 117 -2.96 17.59 20.79
N LEU A 118 -2.13 17.06 19.89
CA LEU A 118 -2.61 16.37 18.69
C LEU A 118 -2.68 14.85 18.91
N LYS A 119 -3.81 14.27 18.52
CA LYS A 119 -4.10 12.85 18.69
C LYS A 119 -3.33 12.00 17.68
N VAL A 120 -2.61 10.99 18.17
CA VAL A 120 -1.95 9.97 17.35
C VAL A 120 -2.59 8.62 17.66
N PRO A 121 -3.01 7.85 16.64
CA PRO A 121 -2.95 8.13 15.20
C PRO A 121 -3.92 9.22 14.76
N HIS A 122 -3.58 9.93 13.67
CA HIS A 122 -4.49 10.83 13.01
C HIS A 122 -5.61 10.05 12.33
N MET A 123 -6.85 10.25 12.77
CA MET A 123 -8.05 9.62 12.21
C MET A 123 -9.10 10.68 11.98
N GLY A 124 -9.51 10.86 10.72
CA GLY A 124 -10.51 11.86 10.37
C GLY A 124 -10.46 12.21 8.88
N TRP A 125 -11.45 12.97 8.47
CA TRP A 125 -11.55 13.47 7.10
C TRP A 125 -10.68 14.72 6.94
N ASN A 126 -9.77 14.70 6.00
CA ASN A 126 -8.93 15.84 5.66
C ASN A 126 -9.00 16.19 4.20
N LYS A 127 -8.79 17.47 3.93
CA LYS A 127 -8.65 17.97 2.58
C LYS A 127 -7.31 17.56 2.00
N VAL A 128 -7.33 16.93 0.83
CA VAL A 128 -6.13 16.54 0.10
C VAL A 128 -6.02 17.38 -1.16
N GLU A 129 -4.89 18.07 -1.32
CA GLU A 129 -4.58 18.89 -2.49
C GLU A 129 -3.62 18.16 -3.42
N GLN A 130 -4.00 18.06 -4.69
CA GLN A 130 -3.14 17.53 -5.74
C GLN A 130 -2.06 18.57 -6.10
N LYS A 131 -0.80 18.28 -5.79
CA LYS A 131 0.33 19.19 -6.04
C LYS A 131 0.96 19.01 -7.42
N LYS A 132 0.74 17.88 -8.09
CA LYS A 132 1.24 17.55 -9.42
C LYS A 132 0.14 16.95 -10.27
N ASP A 133 0.15 17.28 -11.54
CA ASP A 133 -0.75 16.63 -12.50
C ASP A 133 -0.28 15.18 -12.73
N HIS A 134 -1.20 14.24 -12.61
CA HIS A 134 -0.95 12.83 -12.86
C HIS A 134 -2.24 12.12 -13.27
N THR A 135 -2.13 11.13 -14.13
CA THR A 135 -3.29 10.37 -14.63
C THR A 135 -4.08 9.65 -13.55
N ILE A 136 -3.46 9.35 -12.39
CA ILE A 136 -4.14 8.74 -11.24
C ILE A 136 -5.25 9.64 -10.68
N TRP A 137 -5.18 10.95 -10.93
CA TRP A 137 -6.17 11.93 -10.49
C TRP A 137 -7.34 12.12 -11.48
N SER A 138 -7.37 11.39 -12.59
CA SER A 138 -8.46 11.47 -13.55
C SER A 138 -9.78 11.20 -12.85
N ASN A 139 -10.74 12.13 -13.01
CA ASN A 139 -12.06 12.11 -12.36
C ASN A 139 -12.06 12.29 -10.83
N ILE A 140 -10.94 12.70 -10.22
CA ILE A 140 -10.89 13.09 -8.82
C ILE A 140 -10.78 14.62 -8.77
N PRO A 141 -11.70 15.34 -8.09
CA PRO A 141 -11.61 16.78 -7.91
C PRO A 141 -10.26 17.19 -7.30
N ARG A 142 -9.73 18.37 -7.68
CA ARG A 142 -8.44 18.86 -7.19
C ARG A 142 -8.37 18.97 -5.66
N THR A 143 -9.52 19.19 -5.07
CA THR A 143 -9.67 19.26 -3.62
C THR A 143 -10.74 18.26 -3.20
N SER A 144 -10.32 17.16 -2.61
CA SER A 144 -11.22 16.13 -2.10
C SER A 144 -10.92 15.86 -0.63
N PHE A 145 -11.91 15.37 0.09
CA PHE A 145 -11.73 14.89 1.47
C PHE A 145 -11.52 13.38 1.45
N PHE A 146 -10.59 12.94 2.26
CA PHE A 146 -10.22 11.53 2.44
C PHE A 146 -10.07 11.22 3.93
#